data_bba8214a4d2dc06c36b6726e736d94f7
#
_entry.id   bba8214a4d2dc06c36b6726e736d94f7
#
_cell.length_a   1.000
_cell.length_b   1.000
_cell.length_c   1.000
_cell.angle_alpha   90.00
_cell.angle_beta   90.00
_cell.angle_gamma   90.00
#
_symmetry.space_group_name_H-M   'P 1'
#
loop_
_entity.id
_entity.type
_entity.pdbx_description
1 polymer ?
#
loop_
_entity_poly.entity_id
_entity_poly.type
_entity_poly.pdbx_seq_one_letter_code
_entity_poly.pdbx_strand_id
1 'polypeptide(L)'
;MNDLNSLSHTKWNCKYHIVFAPKYRRKVFYGEKRREIGGILRTLCNWKKVRIVEAEVCPDHVHMLVEIPPKVAVSSFMGYLKGKSSLMIYEKYPELRYKYRNREFWCRGYYVDTAGKNAKKIEEYIRHQLDEDKAGEQMTMGNF
;
A
#
# COMPACT_ATOMS: atom_id res chain seq x y z
N MET A 1 -21.89 0.57 -12.20
CA MET A 1 -20.67 1.36 -12.30
C MET A 1 -19.77 0.77 -13.37
N ASN A 2 -19.23 1.59 -14.23
CA ASN A 2 -18.39 1.14 -15.34
C ASN A 2 -16.94 1.00 -14.85
N ASP A 3 -16.42 -0.23 -14.85
CA ASP A 3 -15.04 -0.51 -14.44
C ASP A 3 -14.01 -0.22 -15.52
N LEU A 4 -14.47 0.16 -16.72
CA LEU A 4 -13.57 0.39 -17.84
C LEU A 4 -13.05 1.81 -17.86
N ASN A 5 -11.75 1.93 -18.11
CA ASN A 5 -11.08 3.20 -18.30
C ASN A 5 -10.80 3.41 -19.79
N SER A 6 -10.54 4.65 -20.15
CA SER A 6 -10.29 5.01 -21.53
C SER A 6 -8.99 5.82 -21.63
N LEU A 7 -8.11 5.42 -22.53
CA LEU A 7 -6.89 6.13 -22.86
C LEU A 7 -6.84 6.27 -24.36
N SER A 8 -7.12 7.49 -24.85
CA SER A 8 -7.26 7.74 -26.28
C SER A 8 -8.35 6.85 -26.88
N HIS A 9 -8.01 5.86 -27.70
CA HIS A 9 -8.95 4.90 -28.30
C HIS A 9 -8.93 3.55 -27.59
N THR A 10 -8.21 3.43 -26.49
CA THR A 10 -8.06 2.17 -25.76
C THR A 10 -8.86 2.19 -24.46
N LYS A 11 -9.69 1.19 -24.27
CA LYS A 11 -10.37 0.96 -23.00
C LYS A 11 -9.60 -0.09 -22.22
N TRP A 12 -9.53 0.07 -20.89
CA TRP A 12 -8.73 -0.83 -20.07
C TRP A 12 -9.33 -0.99 -18.67
N ASN A 13 -8.97 -2.11 -18.06
CA ASN A 13 -9.36 -2.45 -16.68
C ASN A 13 -8.19 -3.24 -16.08
N CYS A 14 -7.20 -2.52 -15.61
CA CYS A 14 -5.95 -3.10 -15.10
C CYS A 14 -5.86 -2.89 -13.60
N LYS A 15 -6.44 -3.83 -12.84
CA LYS A 15 -6.42 -3.80 -11.39
C LYS A 15 -5.48 -4.85 -10.84
N TYR A 16 -4.74 -4.47 -9.80
CA TYR A 16 -3.76 -5.34 -9.16
C TYR A 16 -3.93 -5.31 -7.66
N HIS A 17 -3.84 -6.49 -7.05
CA HIS A 17 -3.74 -6.63 -5.61
C HIS A 17 -2.25 -6.68 -5.27
N ILE A 18 -1.77 -5.74 -4.47
CA ILE A 18 -0.36 -5.59 -4.14
C ILE A 18 -0.20 -5.62 -2.62
N VAL A 19 0.79 -6.38 -2.16
CA VAL A 19 1.13 -6.44 -0.73
C VAL A 19 2.62 -6.17 -0.59
N PHE A 20 2.98 -5.27 0.31
CA PHE A 20 4.38 -5.00 0.61
C PHE A 20 4.54 -4.65 2.09
N ALA A 21 5.75 -4.81 2.61
CA ALA A 21 6.00 -4.75 4.04
C ALA A 21 7.28 -3.98 4.36
N PRO A 22 7.36 -3.37 5.55
CA PRO A 22 8.61 -2.80 6.02
C PRO A 22 9.65 -3.89 6.25
N LYS A 23 10.93 -3.53 6.25
CA LYS A 23 12.02 -4.49 6.48
C LYS A 23 11.79 -5.27 7.76
N TYR A 24 12.04 -6.56 7.68
CA TYR A 24 11.85 -7.51 8.78
C TYR A 24 10.39 -7.62 9.24
N ARG A 25 9.44 -7.11 8.45
CA ARG A 25 8.02 -7.07 8.79
C ARG A 25 7.75 -6.52 10.19
N ARG A 26 8.49 -5.50 10.55
CA ARG A 26 8.31 -4.88 11.87
C ARG A 26 6.96 -4.18 11.96
N LYS A 27 6.36 -4.28 13.13
CA LYS A 27 5.07 -3.66 13.41
C LYS A 27 5.31 -2.20 13.75
N VAL A 28 5.21 -1.32 12.77
CA VAL A 28 5.45 0.12 12.94
C VAL A 28 4.23 0.97 12.63
N PHE A 29 3.21 0.41 11.97
CA PHE A 29 2.06 1.17 11.51
C PHE A 29 0.94 1.19 12.55
N TYR A 30 1.04 2.11 13.50
CA TYR A 30 0.04 2.32 14.52
C TYR A 30 -0.33 3.79 14.61
N GLY A 31 -1.58 4.07 14.98
CA GLY A 31 -2.05 5.41 15.30
C GLY A 31 -1.75 6.43 14.23
N GLU A 32 -1.07 7.49 14.59
CA GLU A 32 -0.76 8.60 13.71
C GLU A 32 0.19 8.21 12.58
N LYS A 33 1.21 7.38 12.86
CA LYS A 33 2.14 6.90 11.83
C LYS A 33 1.40 6.14 10.73
N ARG A 34 0.47 5.29 11.12
CA ARG A 34 -0.35 4.54 10.17
C ARG A 34 -1.11 5.47 9.24
N ARG A 35 -1.78 6.47 9.79
CA ARG A 35 -2.58 7.43 9.02
C ARG A 35 -1.71 8.28 8.10
N GLU A 36 -0.58 8.76 8.60
CA GLU A 36 0.31 9.63 7.82
C GLU A 36 1.04 8.87 6.72
N ILE A 37 1.48 7.66 6.98
CA ILE A 37 2.11 6.82 5.96
C ILE A 37 1.08 6.44 4.89
N GLY A 38 -0.15 6.14 5.28
CA GLY A 38 -1.25 5.95 4.35
C GLY A 38 -1.46 7.16 3.45
N GLY A 39 -1.40 8.36 4.03
CA GLY A 39 -1.50 9.61 3.28
C GLY A 39 -0.36 9.81 2.28
N ILE A 40 0.87 9.48 2.68
CA ILE A 40 2.04 9.53 1.79
C ILE A 40 1.82 8.62 0.58
N LEU A 41 1.41 7.38 0.81
CA LEU A 41 1.17 6.42 -0.27
C LEU A 41 0.07 6.90 -1.21
N ARG A 42 -0.99 7.45 -0.66
CA ARG A 42 -2.11 8.00 -1.47
C ARG A 42 -1.64 9.16 -2.35
N THR A 43 -0.86 10.07 -1.80
CA THR A 43 -0.31 11.20 -2.54
C THR A 43 0.57 10.73 -3.70
N LEU A 44 1.44 9.75 -3.43
CA LEU A 44 2.34 9.22 -4.46
C LEU A 44 1.58 8.50 -5.57
N CYS A 45 0.53 7.76 -5.22
CA CYS A 45 -0.35 7.14 -6.21
C CYS A 45 -1.03 8.19 -7.09
N ASN A 46 -1.55 9.25 -6.50
CA ASN A 46 -2.19 10.34 -7.23
C ASN A 46 -1.24 10.99 -8.23
N TRP A 47 0.01 11.19 -7.84
CA TRP A 47 1.01 11.80 -8.73
C TRP A 47 1.26 10.98 -10.00
N LYS A 48 1.08 9.66 -9.93
CA LYS A 48 1.24 8.76 -11.07
C LYS A 48 -0.08 8.35 -11.70
N LYS A 49 -1.18 8.97 -11.28
CA LYS A 49 -2.53 8.67 -11.77
C LYS A 49 -2.90 7.20 -11.58
N VAL A 50 -2.39 6.61 -10.53
CA VAL A 50 -2.77 5.27 -10.08
C VAL A 50 -3.93 5.43 -9.12
N ARG A 51 -5.07 4.84 -9.45
CA ARG A 51 -6.27 4.94 -8.62
C ARG A 51 -6.26 3.86 -7.55
N ILE A 52 -6.43 4.26 -6.31
CA ILE A 52 -6.59 3.32 -5.21
C ILE A 52 -8.06 2.95 -5.11
N VAL A 53 -8.37 1.68 -5.34
CA VAL A 53 -9.74 1.16 -5.18
C VAL A 53 -10.00 0.89 -3.71
N GLU A 54 -9.07 0.23 -3.04
CA GLU A 54 -9.09 -0.02 -1.61
C GLU A 54 -7.67 -0.17 -1.12
N ALA A 55 -7.36 0.30 0.08
CA ALA A 55 -6.02 0.14 0.65
C ALA A 55 -6.10 0.17 2.16
N GLU A 56 -5.28 -0.65 2.80
CA GLU A 56 -5.17 -0.68 4.24
C GLU A 56 -3.72 -0.81 4.67
N VAL A 57 -3.34 0.00 5.63
CA VAL A 57 -2.04 -0.05 6.26
C VAL A 57 -2.21 -0.88 7.53
N CYS A 58 -1.84 -2.15 7.45
CA CYS A 58 -1.87 -3.06 8.60
C CYS A 58 -0.61 -2.87 9.44
N PRO A 59 -0.55 -3.38 10.68
CA PRO A 59 0.60 -3.10 11.55
C PRO A 59 1.97 -3.42 10.95
N ASP A 60 2.10 -4.48 10.16
CA ASP A 60 3.37 -4.95 9.60
C ASP A 60 3.39 -5.06 8.07
N HIS A 61 2.37 -4.56 7.39
CA HIS A 61 2.29 -4.62 5.94
C HIS A 61 1.22 -3.69 5.38
N VAL A 62 1.24 -3.52 4.08
CA VAL A 62 0.25 -2.72 3.35
C VAL A 62 -0.40 -3.61 2.30
N HIS A 63 -1.74 -3.59 2.26
CA HIS A 63 -2.54 -4.18 1.20
C HIS A 63 -3.13 -3.07 0.35
N MET A 64 -3.01 -3.19 -0.96
CA MET A 64 -3.58 -2.22 -1.89
C MET A 64 -4.25 -2.94 -3.05
N LEU A 65 -5.45 -2.50 -3.39
CA LEU A 65 -6.06 -2.82 -4.67
C LEU A 65 -6.01 -1.54 -5.50
N VAL A 66 -5.22 -1.55 -6.56
CA VAL A 66 -4.95 -0.36 -7.36
C VAL A 66 -5.22 -0.61 -8.83
N GLU A 67 -5.54 0.47 -9.53
CA GLU A 67 -5.74 0.49 -10.94
C GLU A 67 -4.58 1.26 -11.57
N ILE A 68 -3.77 0.55 -12.35
CA ILE A 68 -2.55 1.10 -12.96
C ILE A 68 -2.77 1.20 -14.46
N PRO A 69 -2.56 2.39 -15.08
CA PRO A 69 -2.70 2.54 -16.52
C PRO A 69 -1.81 1.56 -17.30
N PRO A 70 -2.26 1.03 -18.44
CA PRO A 70 -1.51 0.01 -19.17
C PRO A 70 -0.14 0.48 -19.69
N LYS A 71 0.06 1.78 -19.82
CA LYS A 71 1.36 2.34 -20.20
C LYS A 71 2.40 2.30 -19.09
N VAL A 72 2.01 1.95 -17.85
CA VAL A 72 2.88 1.95 -16.68
C VAL A 72 3.13 0.51 -16.25
N ALA A 73 4.39 0.11 -16.20
CA ALA A 73 4.76 -1.20 -15.68
C ALA A 73 4.58 -1.23 -14.16
N VAL A 74 4.05 -2.34 -13.64
CA VAL A 74 3.87 -2.53 -12.19
C VAL A 74 5.20 -2.36 -11.46
N SER A 75 6.27 -2.95 -12.00
CA SER A 75 7.60 -2.87 -11.37
C SER A 75 8.12 -1.44 -11.30
N SER A 76 7.90 -0.64 -12.35
CA SER A 76 8.29 0.77 -12.35
C SER A 76 7.50 1.56 -11.32
N PHE A 77 6.20 1.32 -11.24
CA PHE A 77 5.34 1.97 -10.25
C PHE A 77 5.78 1.60 -8.83
N MET A 78 6.04 0.32 -8.56
CA MET A 78 6.44 -0.13 -7.23
C MET A 78 7.82 0.39 -6.82
N GLY A 79 8.76 0.46 -7.76
CA GLY A 79 10.05 1.09 -7.51
C GLY A 79 9.91 2.55 -7.09
N TYR A 80 9.08 3.28 -7.81
CA TYR A 80 8.76 4.67 -7.49
C TYR A 80 8.07 4.79 -6.12
N LEU A 81 7.01 4.01 -5.90
CA LEU A 81 6.22 4.08 -4.67
C LEU A 81 7.06 3.78 -3.44
N LYS A 82 7.83 2.69 -3.47
CA LYS A 82 8.68 2.28 -2.35
C LYS A 82 9.84 3.25 -2.13
N GLY A 83 10.49 3.68 -3.20
CA GLY A 83 11.63 4.60 -3.09
C GLY A 83 11.25 5.97 -2.56
N LYS A 84 10.22 6.58 -3.14
CA LYS A 84 9.78 7.91 -2.72
C LYS A 84 9.15 7.89 -1.33
N SER A 85 8.35 6.88 -1.02
CA SER A 85 7.74 6.78 0.30
C SER A 85 8.79 6.57 1.38
N SER A 86 9.84 5.79 1.12
CA SER A 86 10.94 5.62 2.08
C SER A 86 11.56 6.96 2.46
N LEU A 87 11.85 7.80 1.47
CA LEU A 87 12.41 9.13 1.71
C LEU A 87 11.48 10.01 2.54
N MET A 88 10.20 10.02 2.18
CA MET A 88 9.20 10.84 2.86
C MET A 88 8.94 10.35 4.29
N ILE A 89 8.92 9.05 4.50
CA ILE A 89 8.76 8.44 5.83
C ILE A 89 9.94 8.83 6.73
N TYR A 90 11.17 8.70 6.23
CA TYR A 90 12.36 9.03 6.99
C TYR A 90 12.51 10.53 7.27
N GLU A 91 12.01 11.36 6.37
CA GLU A 91 11.97 12.80 6.59
C GLU A 91 11.03 13.16 7.75
N LYS A 92 9.88 12.51 7.79
CA LYS A 92 8.87 12.75 8.82
C LYS A 92 9.19 12.04 10.13
N TYR A 93 9.78 10.84 10.07
CA TYR A 93 10.11 10.01 11.22
C TYR A 93 11.57 9.59 11.16
N PRO A 94 12.52 10.51 11.43
CA PRO A 94 13.95 10.22 11.35
C PRO A 94 14.39 9.03 12.21
N GLU A 95 13.70 8.80 13.33
CA GLU A 95 14.00 7.71 14.24
C GLU A 95 13.87 6.33 13.60
N LEU A 96 12.99 6.19 12.59
CA LEU A 96 12.82 4.93 11.90
C LEU A 96 14.04 4.56 11.06
N ARG A 97 14.74 5.56 10.54
CA ARG A 97 15.96 5.35 9.76
C ARG A 97 17.08 4.76 10.62
N TYR A 98 17.28 5.31 11.79
CA TYR A 98 18.30 4.84 12.71
C TYR A 98 17.99 3.43 13.24
N LYS A 99 16.73 3.17 13.50
CA LYS A 99 16.27 1.89 14.03
C LYS A 99 16.58 0.73 13.08
N TYR A 100 16.46 0.96 11.76
CA TYR A 100 16.69 -0.08 10.77
C TYR A 100 18.12 -0.11 10.25
N ARG A 101 18.93 0.88 10.56
CA ARG A 101 20.33 1.03 10.09
C ARG A 101 20.44 0.94 8.57
N ASN A 102 19.48 1.49 7.83
CA ASN A 102 19.38 1.20 6.39
C ASN A 102 18.65 2.31 5.67
N ARG A 103 19.00 2.49 4.40
CA ARG A 103 18.43 3.52 3.56
C ARG A 103 17.04 3.19 3.07
N GLU A 104 16.68 1.89 3.09
CA GLU A 104 15.41 1.43 2.57
C GLU A 104 14.49 1.06 3.73
N PHE A 105 13.31 1.67 3.74
CA PHE A 105 12.30 1.38 4.73
C PHE A 105 11.61 0.03 4.47
N TRP A 106 11.38 -0.30 3.19
CA TRP A 106 10.59 -1.46 2.79
C TRP A 106 11.47 -2.70 2.55
N CYS A 107 10.89 -3.88 2.74
CA CYS A 107 11.49 -5.14 2.31
C CYS A 107 11.71 -5.11 0.80
N ARG A 108 12.68 -5.88 0.31
CA ARG A 108 12.81 -6.14 -1.10
C ARG A 108 11.58 -6.88 -1.59
N GLY A 109 11.17 -6.54 -2.80
CA GLY A 109 10.07 -7.22 -3.44
C GLY A 109 8.71 -6.82 -2.91
N TYR A 110 7.71 -7.48 -3.42
CA TYR A 110 6.32 -7.29 -3.09
C TYR A 110 5.54 -8.44 -3.69
N TYR A 111 4.34 -8.68 -3.18
CA TYR A 111 3.40 -9.60 -3.80
C TYR A 111 2.51 -8.81 -4.76
N VAL A 112 2.26 -9.35 -5.95
CA VAL A 112 1.31 -8.76 -6.89
C VAL A 112 0.50 -9.86 -7.58
N ASP A 113 -0.79 -9.59 -7.71
CA ASP A 113 -1.70 -10.46 -8.44
C ASP A 113 -2.68 -9.58 -9.21
N THR A 114 -3.15 -10.09 -10.35
CA THR A 114 -4.17 -9.39 -11.13
C THR A 114 -5.53 -9.60 -10.48
N ALA A 115 -6.30 -8.53 -10.36
CA ALA A 115 -7.61 -8.58 -9.74
C ALA A 115 -8.73 -8.82 -10.77
N GLY A 116 -8.68 -8.13 -11.89
CA GLY A 116 -9.65 -8.30 -12.97
C GLY A 116 -11.09 -8.25 -12.46
N LYS A 117 -11.86 -9.27 -12.80
CA LYS A 117 -13.26 -9.39 -12.42
C LYS A 117 -13.47 -9.71 -10.93
N ASN A 118 -12.42 -10.11 -10.23
CA ASN A 118 -12.49 -10.45 -8.80
C ASN A 118 -12.21 -9.26 -7.89
N ALA A 119 -12.15 -8.05 -8.44
CA ALA A 119 -11.79 -6.84 -7.70
C ALA A 119 -12.65 -6.65 -6.44
N LYS A 120 -13.96 -6.87 -6.54
CA LYS A 120 -14.88 -6.72 -5.39
C LYS A 120 -14.55 -7.68 -4.26
N LYS A 121 -14.25 -8.92 -4.57
CA LYS A 121 -13.88 -9.93 -3.57
C LYS A 121 -12.58 -9.55 -2.87
N ILE A 122 -11.62 -9.06 -3.63
CA ILE A 122 -10.33 -8.62 -3.08
C ILE A 122 -10.52 -7.39 -2.20
N GLU A 123 -11.35 -6.45 -2.64
CA GLU A 123 -11.69 -5.26 -1.86
C GLU A 123 -12.28 -5.62 -0.50
N GLU A 124 -13.24 -6.55 -0.49
CA GLU A 124 -13.86 -7.03 0.74
C GLU A 124 -12.85 -7.75 1.64
N TYR A 125 -11.97 -8.56 1.06
CA TYR A 125 -10.92 -9.26 1.79
C TYR A 125 -9.97 -8.28 2.49
N ILE A 126 -9.54 -7.23 1.80
CA ILE A 126 -8.65 -6.22 2.37
C ILE A 126 -9.34 -5.52 3.55
N ARG A 127 -10.60 -5.16 3.36
CA ARG A 127 -11.39 -4.49 4.40
C ARG A 127 -11.56 -5.37 5.63
N HIS A 128 -11.86 -6.66 5.41
CA HIS A 128 -12.06 -7.63 6.49
C HIS A 128 -10.75 -7.88 7.25
N GLN A 129 -9.62 -7.97 6.54
CA GLN A 129 -8.31 -8.17 7.18
C GLN A 129 -7.94 -6.99 8.08
N LEU A 130 -8.30 -5.78 7.68
CA LEU A 130 -8.08 -4.61 8.52
C LEU A 130 -8.85 -4.72 9.83
N ASP A 131 -10.11 -5.15 9.78
CA ASP A 131 -10.94 -5.29 10.97
C ASP A 131 -10.36 -6.32 11.92
N GLU A 132 -9.85 -7.43 11.42
CA GLU A 132 -9.15 -8.44 12.22
C GLU A 132 -7.89 -7.87 12.85
N ASP A 133 -7.09 -7.15 12.09
CA ASP A 133 -5.86 -6.54 12.60
C ASP A 133 -6.15 -5.49 13.67
N LYS A 134 -7.18 -4.70 13.50
CA LYS A 134 -7.61 -3.73 14.51
C LYS A 134 -8.04 -4.40 15.81
N ALA A 135 -8.79 -5.49 15.71
CA ALA A 135 -9.21 -6.26 16.86
C ALA A 135 -8.01 -6.82 17.61
N GLY A 136 -7.05 -7.39 16.89
CA GLY A 136 -5.80 -7.90 17.47
C GLY A 136 -4.98 -6.78 18.12
N GLU A 137 -4.91 -5.64 17.49
CA GLU A 137 -4.22 -4.45 17.99
C GLU A 137 -4.85 -3.98 19.32
N GLN A 138 -6.17 -3.89 19.37
CA GLN A 138 -6.90 -3.48 20.56
C GLN A 138 -6.69 -4.47 21.72
N MET A 139 -6.71 -5.75 21.42
CA MET A 139 -6.46 -6.78 22.43
C MET A 139 -5.05 -6.67 22.99
N THR A 140 -4.07 -6.45 22.14
CA THR A 140 -2.67 -6.29 22.57
C THR A 140 -2.51 -5.05 23.44
N MET A 141 -3.10 -3.94 23.05
CA MET A 141 -3.02 -2.68 23.79
C MET A 141 -3.77 -2.77 25.13
N GLY A 142 -4.83 -3.55 25.20
CA GLY A 142 -5.58 -3.75 26.43
C GLY A 142 -4.84 -4.53 27.50
N ASN A 143 -3.75 -5.20 27.15
CA ASN A 143 -2.93 -5.99 28.06
C ASN A 143 -1.74 -5.22 28.66
N PHE A 144 -1.58 -3.97 28.30
CA PHE A 144 -0.51 -3.12 28.84
C PHE A 144 -0.99 -2.34 30.10
#